data_12d66022225e1c34ede71bc70fd16fa8
#
_entry.id   12d66022225e1c34ede71bc70fd16fa8
#
_cell.length_a   1.000
_cell.length_b   1.000
_cell.length_c   1.000
_cell.angle_alpha   90.00
_cell.angle_beta   90.00
_cell.angle_gamma   90.00
#
_symmetry.space_group_name_H-M   'P 1'
#
loop_
_entity.id
_entity.type
_entity.pdbx_description
1 polymer ?
#
loop_
_entity_poly.entity_id
_entity_poly.type
_entity_poly.pdbx_seq_one_letter_code
_entity_poly.pdbx_strand_id
1 'polypeptide(L)'
;MTVIDTSAFMKFFLQEHGWEDVLPYLATASSPKTVDLLVTESANVLWKSARTGLIEKEQVPLLYSSMELLFTQGPLILKPSSQFMAEALSIALFLDIPVYDALFIAQARSDHSTLVTADRQQALCAKKSGVTVILV
;
A
#
# COMPACT_ATOMS: atom_id res chain seq x y z
N MET A 1 -10.33 -11.03 -2.34
CA MET A 1 -9.52 -10.36 -1.30
C MET A 1 -8.36 -9.62 -1.95
N THR A 2 -8.09 -8.44 -1.50
CA THR A 2 -7.02 -7.61 -2.05
C THR A 2 -6.04 -7.16 -0.97
N VAL A 3 -4.77 -7.03 -1.33
CA VAL A 3 -3.76 -6.32 -0.55
C VAL A 3 -3.44 -5.03 -1.30
N ILE A 4 -3.53 -3.91 -0.58
CA ILE A 4 -3.29 -2.57 -1.15
C ILE A 4 -1.91 -2.12 -0.70
N ASP A 5 -1.02 -1.75 -1.62
CA ASP A 5 0.26 -1.18 -1.25
C ASP A 5 0.18 0.34 -1.09
N THR A 6 1.26 0.93 -0.60
CA THR A 6 1.31 2.37 -0.34
C THR A 6 1.09 3.19 -1.61
N SER A 7 1.60 2.74 -2.75
CA SER A 7 1.47 3.49 -4.01
C SER A 7 0.01 3.58 -4.46
N ALA A 8 -0.74 2.49 -4.41
CA ALA A 8 -2.16 2.48 -4.75
C ALA A 8 -2.98 3.27 -3.74
N PHE A 9 -2.72 3.09 -2.44
CA PHE A 9 -3.42 3.83 -1.39
C PHE A 9 -3.21 5.34 -1.53
N MET A 10 -1.98 5.80 -1.74
CA MET A 10 -1.68 7.23 -1.86
C MET A 10 -2.16 7.82 -3.18
N LYS A 11 -2.19 7.05 -4.25
CA LYS A 11 -2.84 7.46 -5.50
C LYS A 11 -4.31 7.83 -5.26
N PHE A 12 -5.03 6.98 -4.53
CA PHE A 12 -6.41 7.24 -4.11
C PHE A 12 -6.48 8.44 -3.15
N PHE A 13 -5.69 8.43 -2.09
CA PHE A 13 -5.79 9.42 -1.01
C PHE A 13 -5.47 10.84 -1.48
N LEU A 14 -4.44 11.01 -2.31
CA LEU A 14 -4.05 12.31 -2.88
C LEU A 14 -4.80 12.64 -4.18
N GLN A 15 -5.71 11.78 -4.62
CA GLN A 15 -6.49 11.95 -5.85
C GLN A 15 -5.60 12.23 -7.06
N GLU A 16 -4.56 11.42 -7.22
CA GLU A 16 -3.70 11.47 -8.40
C GLU A 16 -4.49 11.05 -9.65
N HIS A 17 -3.96 11.35 -10.83
CA HIS A 17 -4.61 10.99 -12.08
C HIS A 17 -4.96 9.50 -12.11
N GLY A 18 -6.23 9.17 -12.37
CA GLY A 18 -6.73 7.78 -12.39
C GLY A 18 -7.00 7.18 -11.01
N TRP A 19 -7.10 7.99 -9.96
CA TRP A 19 -7.35 7.52 -8.60
C TRP A 19 -8.65 6.70 -8.46
N GLU A 20 -9.62 6.96 -9.33
CA GLU A 20 -10.90 6.25 -9.34
C GLU A 20 -10.72 4.75 -9.61
N ASP A 21 -9.67 4.38 -10.31
CA ASP A 21 -9.37 2.97 -10.62
C ASP A 21 -9.05 2.14 -9.37
N VAL A 22 -8.69 2.80 -8.26
CA VAL A 22 -8.40 2.15 -6.99
C VAL A 22 -9.68 1.83 -6.20
N LEU A 23 -10.74 2.62 -6.39
CA LEU A 23 -11.97 2.53 -5.59
C LEU A 23 -12.57 1.12 -5.47
N PRO A 24 -12.70 0.34 -6.55
CA PRO A 24 -13.30 -1.00 -6.44
C PRO A 24 -12.55 -1.92 -5.48
N TYR A 25 -11.25 -1.72 -5.35
CA TYR A 25 -10.38 -2.56 -4.52
C TYR A 25 -10.32 -2.12 -3.07
N LEU A 26 -10.73 -0.89 -2.76
CA LEU A 26 -10.89 -0.38 -1.40
C LEU A 26 -12.29 -0.62 -0.84
N ALA A 27 -13.23 -1.09 -1.65
CA ALA A 27 -14.59 -1.37 -1.20
C ALA A 27 -14.62 -2.60 -0.27
N THR A 28 -15.58 -2.62 0.66
CA THR A 28 -15.78 -3.72 1.61
C THR A 28 -15.89 -5.09 0.92
N ALA A 29 -16.54 -5.14 -0.25
CA ALA A 29 -16.71 -6.36 -1.04
C ALA A 29 -15.38 -6.99 -1.46
N SER A 30 -14.30 -6.21 -1.56
CA SER A 30 -12.96 -6.69 -1.91
C SER A 30 -12.16 -7.15 -0.70
N SER A 31 -12.70 -6.99 0.52
CA SER A 31 -12.01 -7.30 1.78
C SER A 31 -10.57 -6.78 1.79
N PRO A 32 -10.38 -5.46 1.61
CA PRO A 32 -9.04 -4.90 1.44
C PRO A 32 -8.22 -4.97 2.72
N LYS A 33 -6.96 -5.37 2.56
CA LYS A 33 -5.99 -5.48 3.65
C LYS A 33 -4.69 -4.79 3.27
N THR A 34 -3.88 -4.52 4.26
CA THR A 34 -2.50 -4.06 4.07
C THR A 34 -1.68 -4.33 5.32
N VAL A 35 -0.37 -4.22 5.23
CA VAL A 35 0.52 -4.25 6.39
C VAL A 35 0.59 -2.87 7.04
N ASP A 36 0.83 -2.83 8.35
CA ASP A 36 0.88 -1.56 9.10
C ASP A 36 2.04 -0.63 8.69
N LEU A 37 3.02 -1.14 7.96
CA LEU A 37 4.05 -0.31 7.30
C LEU A 37 3.43 0.77 6.41
N LEU A 38 2.27 0.51 5.82
CA LEU A 38 1.57 1.48 4.98
C LEU A 38 1.35 2.82 5.71
N VAL A 39 1.09 2.78 7.00
CA VAL A 39 0.88 4.01 7.81
C VAL A 39 2.13 4.88 7.79
N THR A 40 3.29 4.27 8.09
CA THR A 40 4.57 5.00 8.12
C THR A 40 4.97 5.51 6.73
N GLU A 41 4.83 4.67 5.72
CA GLU A 41 5.17 5.07 4.35
C GLU A 41 4.25 6.18 3.84
N SER A 42 2.96 6.10 4.14
CA SER A 42 1.98 7.13 3.75
C SER A 42 2.28 8.46 4.44
N ALA A 43 2.61 8.44 5.73
CA ALA A 43 3.04 9.63 6.45
C ALA A 43 4.30 10.25 5.80
N ASN A 44 5.25 9.41 5.38
CA ASN A 44 6.44 9.88 4.68
C ASN A 44 6.11 10.50 3.31
N VAL A 45 5.14 9.98 2.59
CA VAL A 45 4.66 10.58 1.34
C VAL A 45 4.06 11.97 1.59
N LEU A 46 3.29 12.15 2.66
CA LEU A 46 2.76 13.46 3.05
C LEU A 46 3.89 14.44 3.37
N TRP A 47 4.89 14.01 4.14
CA TRP A 47 6.07 14.82 4.43
C TRP A 47 6.79 15.25 3.16
N LYS A 48 7.06 14.32 2.27
CA LYS A 48 7.75 14.57 1.01
C LYS A 48 6.95 15.52 0.12
N SER A 49 5.63 15.34 0.05
CA SER A 49 4.72 16.18 -0.74
C SER A 49 4.72 17.63 -0.23
N ALA A 50 4.76 17.83 1.08
CA ALA A 50 4.89 19.16 1.68
C ALA A 50 6.27 19.77 1.39
N ARG A 51 7.33 18.96 1.52
CA ARG A 51 8.69 19.41 1.25
C ARG A 51 8.88 19.86 -0.20
N THR A 52 8.27 19.19 -1.14
CA THR A 52 8.38 19.49 -2.59
C THR A 52 7.35 20.52 -3.08
N GLY A 53 6.48 21.01 -2.20
CA GLY A 53 5.48 22.03 -2.52
C GLY A 53 4.23 21.52 -3.22
N LEU A 54 4.01 20.20 -3.28
CA LEU A 54 2.78 19.62 -3.82
C LEU A 54 1.57 19.88 -2.93
N ILE A 55 1.79 19.94 -1.62
CA ILE A 55 0.79 20.33 -0.62
C ILE A 55 1.39 21.34 0.31
N GLU A 56 0.53 22.15 0.96
CA GLU A 56 0.94 23.10 1.98
C GLU A 56 1.32 22.36 3.26
N LYS A 57 2.39 22.78 3.92
CA LYS A 57 2.87 22.18 5.16
C LYS A 57 1.77 22.17 6.24
N GLU A 58 0.96 23.22 6.30
CA GLU A 58 -0.13 23.38 7.24
C GLU A 58 -1.28 22.40 7.03
N GLN A 59 -1.39 21.84 5.80
CA GLN A 59 -2.40 20.83 5.47
C GLN A 59 -2.05 19.43 6.00
N VAL A 60 -0.78 19.16 6.28
CA VAL A 60 -0.31 17.80 6.64
C VAL A 60 -1.02 17.21 7.85
N PRO A 61 -1.16 17.92 9.01
CA PRO A 61 -1.86 17.35 10.15
C PRO A 61 -3.32 16.99 9.87
N LEU A 62 -4.01 17.81 9.07
CA LEU A 62 -5.41 17.57 8.70
C LEU A 62 -5.53 16.37 7.76
N LEU A 63 -4.64 16.28 6.76
CA LEU A 63 -4.59 15.13 5.85
C LEU A 63 -4.29 13.85 6.62
N TYR A 64 -3.36 13.87 7.55
CA TYR A 64 -3.03 12.71 8.35
C TYR A 64 -4.22 12.26 9.22
N SER A 65 -4.94 13.20 9.84
CA SER A 65 -6.15 12.89 10.62
C SER A 65 -7.21 12.20 9.75
N SER A 66 -7.41 12.68 8.52
CA SER A 66 -8.32 12.04 7.57
C SER A 66 -7.87 10.62 7.20
N MET A 67 -6.58 10.43 7.04
CA MET A 67 -5.98 9.12 6.78
C MET A 67 -6.20 8.16 7.95
N GLU A 68 -6.01 8.63 9.19
CA GLU A 68 -6.27 7.83 10.39
C GLU A 68 -7.72 7.35 10.47
N LEU A 69 -8.68 8.18 10.06
CA LEU A 69 -10.09 7.77 10.02
C LEU A 69 -10.30 6.60 9.04
N LEU A 70 -9.64 6.60 7.91
CA LEU A 70 -9.71 5.49 6.96
C LEU A 70 -9.16 4.18 7.57
N PHE A 71 -8.10 4.28 8.35
CA PHE A 71 -7.50 3.10 9.01
C PHE A 71 -8.33 2.58 10.18
N THR A 72 -9.02 3.48 10.91
CA THR A 72 -9.77 3.09 12.12
C THR A 72 -11.23 2.78 11.84
N GLN A 73 -11.84 3.40 10.83
CA GLN A 73 -13.28 3.30 10.55
C GLN A 73 -13.60 2.81 9.14
N GLY A 74 -12.62 2.81 8.24
CA GLY A 74 -12.79 2.36 6.87
C GLY A 74 -12.72 0.83 6.74
N PRO A 75 -12.97 0.30 5.54
CA PRO A 75 -12.92 -1.14 5.28
C PRO A 75 -11.51 -1.72 5.20
N LEU A 76 -10.48 -0.87 5.11
CA LEU A 76 -9.09 -1.32 4.98
C LEU A 76 -8.56 -1.87 6.31
N ILE A 77 -8.21 -3.16 6.33
CA ILE A 77 -7.73 -3.83 7.54
C ILE A 77 -6.20 -3.82 7.57
N LEU A 78 -5.64 -3.24 8.63
CA LEU A 78 -4.21 -3.25 8.88
C LEU A 78 -3.80 -4.54 9.59
N LYS A 79 -2.77 -5.20 9.08
CA LYS A 79 -2.14 -6.38 9.71
C LYS A 79 -0.73 -6.03 10.16
N PRO A 80 -0.25 -6.59 11.29
CA PRO A 80 1.12 -6.34 11.71
C PRO A 80 2.13 -6.83 10.67
N SER A 81 3.06 -5.97 10.28
CA SER A 81 4.14 -6.32 9.35
C SER A 81 4.97 -7.50 9.86
N SER A 82 5.10 -7.62 11.19
CA SER A 82 5.85 -8.72 11.83
C SER A 82 5.32 -10.10 11.45
N GLN A 83 4.05 -10.24 11.11
CA GLN A 83 3.47 -11.53 10.69
C GLN A 83 4.04 -12.03 9.37
N PHE A 84 4.53 -11.13 8.53
CA PHE A 84 4.98 -11.44 7.18
C PHE A 84 6.49 -11.25 6.99
N MET A 85 7.22 -10.93 8.06
CA MET A 85 8.62 -10.52 7.97
C MET A 85 9.53 -11.63 7.45
N ALA A 86 9.38 -12.85 7.91
CA ALA A 86 10.20 -13.98 7.45
C ALA A 86 10.01 -14.24 5.96
N GLU A 87 8.77 -14.23 5.50
CA GLU A 87 8.43 -14.38 4.09
C GLU A 87 8.97 -13.20 3.26
N ALA A 88 8.81 -11.98 3.78
CA ALA A 88 9.31 -10.77 3.12
C ALA A 88 10.83 -10.79 2.97
N LEU A 89 11.58 -11.23 3.98
CA LEU A 89 13.03 -11.39 3.88
C LEU A 89 13.42 -12.38 2.80
N SER A 90 12.71 -13.50 2.71
CA SER A 90 12.95 -14.51 1.67
C SER A 90 12.73 -13.94 0.27
N ILE A 91 11.63 -13.22 0.06
CA ILE A 91 11.32 -12.56 -1.22
C ILE A 91 12.35 -11.47 -1.54
N ALA A 92 12.71 -10.66 -0.56
CA ALA A 92 13.68 -9.57 -0.72
C ALA A 92 15.05 -10.09 -1.17
N LEU A 93 15.52 -11.18 -0.57
CA LEU A 93 16.78 -11.82 -0.94
C LEU A 93 16.72 -12.44 -2.34
N PHE A 94 15.61 -13.08 -2.66
CA PHE A 94 15.43 -13.76 -3.96
C PHE A 94 15.34 -12.75 -5.11
N LEU A 95 14.60 -11.66 -4.93
CA LEU A 95 14.36 -10.65 -5.98
C LEU A 95 15.32 -9.46 -5.93
N ASP A 96 16.18 -9.39 -4.92
CA ASP A 96 17.07 -8.24 -4.67
C ASP A 96 16.30 -6.92 -4.57
N ILE A 97 15.29 -6.90 -3.72
CA ILE A 97 14.46 -5.72 -3.44
C ILE A 97 14.45 -5.43 -1.94
N PRO A 98 14.12 -4.18 -1.55
CA PRO A 98 14.00 -3.84 -0.13
C PRO A 98 12.89 -4.66 0.55
N VAL A 99 13.08 -4.96 1.84
CA VAL A 99 12.08 -5.66 2.66
C VAL A 99 10.76 -4.90 2.70
N TYR A 100 10.80 -3.57 2.66
CA TYR A 100 9.61 -2.72 2.67
C TYR A 100 8.65 -3.08 1.53
N ASP A 101 9.17 -3.19 0.31
CA ASP A 101 8.37 -3.57 -0.87
C ASP A 101 7.95 -5.03 -0.78
N ALA A 102 8.83 -5.90 -0.31
CA ALA A 102 8.58 -7.32 -0.18
C ALA A 102 7.47 -7.64 0.83
N LEU A 103 7.23 -6.79 1.83
CA LEU A 103 6.18 -7.00 2.84
C LEU A 103 4.78 -7.06 2.24
N PHE A 104 4.46 -6.18 1.30
CA PHE A 104 3.15 -6.20 0.63
C PHE A 104 2.99 -7.44 -0.24
N ILE A 105 4.06 -7.86 -0.91
CA ILE A 105 4.08 -9.09 -1.72
C ILE A 105 3.91 -10.32 -0.81
N ALA A 106 4.62 -10.34 0.31
CA ALA A 106 4.54 -11.44 1.29
C ALA A 106 3.13 -11.58 1.85
N GLN A 107 2.48 -10.47 2.20
CA GLN A 107 1.10 -10.49 2.67
C GLN A 107 0.16 -11.05 1.59
N ALA A 108 0.25 -10.54 0.36
CA ALA A 108 -0.60 -10.99 -0.73
C ALA A 108 -0.43 -12.49 -1.00
N ARG A 109 0.81 -12.97 -0.96
CA ARG A 109 1.13 -14.39 -1.16
C ARG A 109 0.56 -15.27 -0.02
N SER A 110 0.80 -14.87 1.22
CA SER A 110 0.34 -15.61 2.41
C SER A 110 -1.18 -15.66 2.50
N ASP A 111 -1.84 -14.58 2.15
CA ASP A 111 -3.30 -14.46 2.23
C ASP A 111 -4.02 -14.97 0.96
N HIS A 112 -3.26 -15.44 -0.03
CA HIS A 112 -3.81 -15.81 -1.35
C HIS A 112 -4.65 -14.69 -1.95
N SER A 113 -4.19 -13.46 -1.80
CA SER A 113 -4.87 -12.23 -2.24
C SER A 113 -4.22 -11.64 -3.48
N THR A 114 -4.96 -10.81 -4.19
CA THR A 114 -4.45 -10.01 -5.30
C THR A 114 -3.77 -8.76 -4.75
N LEU A 115 -2.55 -8.46 -5.21
CA LEU A 115 -1.88 -7.21 -4.89
C LEU A 115 -2.37 -6.10 -5.83
N VAL A 116 -2.80 -5.00 -5.27
CA VAL A 116 -3.17 -3.78 -5.99
C VAL A 116 -2.08 -2.75 -5.78
N THR A 117 -1.46 -2.31 -6.85
CA THR A 117 -0.33 -1.37 -6.81
C THR A 117 -0.43 -0.36 -7.95
N ALA A 118 0.12 0.84 -7.73
CA ALA A 118 0.32 1.85 -8.77
C ALA A 118 1.78 1.86 -9.28
N ASP A 119 2.62 1.00 -8.73
CA ASP A 119 4.04 0.92 -9.04
C ASP A 119 4.31 -0.25 -9.99
N ARG A 120 4.80 0.06 -11.19
CA ARG A 120 5.08 -0.96 -12.21
C ARG A 120 6.18 -1.94 -11.79
N GLN A 121 7.20 -1.46 -11.08
CA GLN A 121 8.28 -2.31 -10.59
C GLN A 121 7.77 -3.27 -9.52
N GLN A 122 6.93 -2.78 -8.61
CA GLN A 122 6.27 -3.60 -7.60
C GLN A 122 5.39 -4.68 -8.25
N ALA A 123 4.62 -4.31 -9.27
CA ALA A 123 3.79 -5.25 -10.02
C ALA A 123 4.63 -6.37 -10.64
N LEU A 124 5.77 -6.01 -11.23
CA LEU A 124 6.67 -6.99 -11.84
C LEU A 124 7.26 -7.95 -10.80
N CYS A 125 7.71 -7.43 -9.67
CA CYS A 125 8.26 -8.23 -8.57
C CYS A 125 7.21 -9.18 -7.99
N ALA A 126 5.98 -8.70 -7.79
CA ALA A 126 4.89 -9.52 -7.28
C ALA A 126 4.57 -10.69 -8.24
N LYS A 127 4.50 -10.43 -9.54
CA LYS A 127 4.29 -11.47 -10.56
C LYS A 127 5.39 -12.53 -10.51
N LYS A 128 6.64 -12.13 -10.36
CA LYS A 128 7.78 -13.05 -10.21
C LYS A 128 7.68 -13.91 -8.96
N SER A 129 6.95 -13.45 -7.95
CA SER A 129 6.69 -14.19 -6.71
C SER A 129 5.43 -15.05 -6.76
N GLY A 130 4.77 -15.14 -7.92
CA GLY A 130 3.56 -15.94 -8.11
C GLY A 130 2.29 -15.26 -7.56
N VAL A 131 2.32 -13.94 -7.34
CA VAL A 131 1.17 -13.17 -6.84
C VAL A 131 0.39 -12.59 -8.01
N THR A 132 -0.94 -12.71 -7.96
CA THR A 132 -1.82 -12.02 -8.90
C THR A 132 -1.78 -10.52 -8.62
N VAL A 133 -1.66 -9.70 -9.67
CA VAL A 133 -1.46 -8.26 -9.55
C VAL A 133 -2.47 -7.49 -10.39
N ILE A 134 -2.96 -6.41 -9.82
CA ILE A 134 -3.70 -5.37 -10.52
C ILE A 134 -2.86 -4.09 -10.45
N LEU A 135 -2.48 -3.59 -11.61
CA LEU A 135 -1.79 -2.31 -11.75
C LEU A 135 -2.85 -1.23 -12.03
N VAL A 136 -2.96 -0.25 -11.14
CA VAL A 136 -3.92 0.85 -11.22
C VAL A 136 -3.27 2.16 -11.65
#